data_daa766ef4bdccd0601ab85ddde77694e
#
_entry.id   daa766ef4bdccd0601ab85ddde77694e
#
_cell.length_a   1.000
_cell.length_b   1.000
_cell.length_c   1.000
_cell.angle_alpha   90.00
_cell.angle_beta   90.00
_cell.angle_gamma   90.00
#
_symmetry.space_group_name_H-M   'P 1'
#
loop_
_entity.id
_entity.type
_entity.pdbx_description
1 polymer ?
#
loop_
_entity_poly.entity_id
_entity_poly.type
_entity_poly.pdbx_seq_one_letter_code
_entity_poly.pdbx_strand_id
1 'polypeptide(L)'
;FTSDFSHAYLNSVAYTDSCLGAFVDSLKQHPLWDSTIVILSPDHGYPYPNGIANYNPLRYRIPMAIIGGAVQQPMQVPTLCSQIDLVPTMLHAMGLDTQAYPFSKNILDTTQTQFAFYAFNDGFALLTPQDTIIVDAKANMLLHGNNEFLNQQAHAFMQCIMEEIDQF
;
A
#
# COMPACT_ATOMS: atom_id res chain seq x y z
N PHE A 1 -29.56 8.15 -6.92
CA PHE A 1 -28.94 7.20 -5.96
C PHE A 1 -27.41 7.36 -5.86
N THR A 2 -26.73 7.80 -6.92
CA THR A 2 -25.25 7.92 -6.94
C THR A 2 -24.70 9.19 -6.25
N SER A 3 -25.47 10.27 -6.20
CA SER A 3 -25.03 11.53 -5.58
C SER A 3 -24.94 11.47 -4.05
N ASP A 4 -25.84 10.76 -3.39
CA ASP A 4 -25.87 10.62 -1.93
C ASP A 4 -24.68 9.80 -1.39
N PHE A 5 -24.30 8.73 -2.08
CA PHE A 5 -23.20 7.87 -1.64
C PHE A 5 -21.84 8.57 -1.70
N SER A 6 -21.60 9.35 -2.75
CA SER A 6 -20.36 10.11 -2.90
C SER A 6 -20.24 11.20 -1.85
N HIS A 7 -21.33 11.89 -1.54
CA HIS A 7 -21.36 12.91 -0.48
C HIS A 7 -21.18 12.28 0.91
N ALA A 8 -21.81 11.14 1.19
CA ALA A 8 -21.64 10.43 2.45
C ALA A 8 -20.18 9.98 2.65
N TYR A 9 -19.53 9.46 1.60
CA TYR A 9 -18.12 9.11 1.63
C TYR A 9 -17.23 10.32 1.92
N LEU A 10 -17.39 11.42 1.19
CA LEU A 10 -16.60 12.63 1.39
C LEU A 10 -16.81 13.24 2.79
N ASN A 11 -18.02 13.21 3.31
CA ASN A 11 -18.32 13.64 4.69
C ASN A 11 -17.62 12.74 5.72
N SER A 12 -17.58 11.43 5.48
CA SER A 12 -16.87 10.49 6.36
C SER A 12 -15.36 10.74 6.33
N VAL A 13 -14.79 11.01 5.16
CA VAL A 13 -13.37 11.38 5.03
C VAL A 13 -13.07 12.67 5.79
N ALA A 14 -13.89 13.71 5.62
CA ALA A 14 -13.71 15.00 6.32
C ALA A 14 -13.83 14.85 7.85
N TYR A 15 -14.77 14.02 8.31
CA TYR A 15 -14.93 13.74 9.74
C TYR A 15 -13.71 12.98 10.30
N THR A 16 -13.24 11.95 9.58
CA THR A 16 -12.05 11.18 9.97
C THR A 16 -10.81 12.05 10.03
N ASP A 17 -10.62 12.93 9.04
CA ASP A 17 -9.52 13.89 9.00
C ASP A 17 -9.54 14.84 10.20
N SER A 18 -10.73 15.35 10.55
CA SER A 18 -10.92 16.20 11.72
C SER A 18 -10.58 15.47 13.04
N CYS A 19 -11.03 14.22 13.17
CA CYS A 19 -10.72 13.40 14.35
C CYS A 19 -9.22 13.09 14.44
N LEU A 20 -8.60 12.77 13.31
CA LEU A 20 -7.16 12.51 13.22
C LEU A 20 -6.36 13.76 13.59
N GLY A 21 -6.76 14.94 13.09
CA GLY A 21 -6.15 16.22 13.45
C GLY A 21 -6.18 16.45 14.96
N ALA A 22 -7.36 16.32 15.58
CA ALA A 22 -7.53 16.47 17.03
C ALA A 22 -6.69 15.46 17.83
N PHE A 23 -6.61 14.20 17.37
CA PHE A 23 -5.76 13.18 17.97
C PHE A 23 -4.29 13.55 17.93
N VAL A 24 -3.79 13.96 16.74
CA VAL A 24 -2.38 14.35 16.56
C VAL A 24 -2.05 15.59 17.40
N ASP A 25 -2.94 16.57 17.47
CA ASP A 25 -2.73 17.77 18.29
C ASP A 25 -2.69 17.45 19.79
N SER A 26 -3.51 16.50 20.24
CA SER A 26 -3.43 15.98 21.61
C SER A 26 -2.10 15.25 21.87
N LEU A 27 -1.67 14.43 20.89
CA LEU A 27 -0.44 13.63 20.99
C LEU A 27 0.80 14.53 21.04
N LYS A 28 0.81 15.66 20.33
CA LYS A 28 1.88 16.68 20.37
C LYS A 28 2.09 17.29 21.74
N GLN A 29 1.07 17.29 22.61
CA GLN A 29 1.17 17.77 23.98
C GLN A 29 1.71 16.70 24.94
N HIS A 30 1.84 15.45 24.48
CA HIS A 30 2.31 14.35 25.33
C HIS A 30 3.84 14.35 25.44
N PRO A 31 4.42 14.11 26.63
CA PRO A 31 5.89 14.09 26.82
C PRO A 31 6.66 13.11 25.92
N LEU A 32 5.99 12.07 25.41
CA LEU A 32 6.60 11.07 24.52
C LEU A 32 6.56 11.48 23.04
N TRP A 33 6.03 12.65 22.70
CA TRP A 33 5.91 13.08 21.31
C TRP A 33 7.23 12.98 20.54
N ASP A 34 8.33 13.46 21.13
CA ASP A 34 9.64 13.49 20.48
C ASP A 34 10.22 12.11 20.17
N SER A 35 9.69 11.06 20.80
CA SER A 35 10.05 9.66 20.56
C SER A 35 8.94 8.85 19.88
N THR A 36 7.90 9.53 19.38
CA THR A 36 6.73 8.88 18.79
C THR A 36 6.79 8.96 17.26
N ILE A 37 6.47 7.84 16.61
CA ILE A 37 6.16 7.75 15.19
C ILE A 37 4.68 7.38 15.07
N VAL A 38 3.94 8.08 14.23
CA VAL A 38 2.55 7.79 13.88
C VAL A 38 2.51 7.46 12.39
N ILE A 39 2.05 6.26 12.05
CA ILE A 39 1.89 5.80 10.68
C ILE A 39 0.42 5.88 10.32
N LEU A 40 0.14 6.60 9.24
CA LEU A 40 -1.20 6.78 8.71
C LEU A 40 -1.30 6.02 7.38
N SER A 41 -2.14 5.01 7.34
CA SER A 41 -2.43 4.23 6.14
C SER A 41 -3.89 3.76 6.19
N PRO A 42 -4.70 3.96 5.16
CA PRO A 42 -6.01 3.32 5.09
C PRO A 42 -5.83 1.81 4.89
N ASP A 43 -6.84 1.04 5.23
CA ASP A 43 -6.89 -0.42 5.04
C ASP A 43 -6.92 -0.78 3.55
N HIS A 44 -7.69 -0.02 2.74
CA HIS A 44 -7.79 -0.21 1.29
C HIS A 44 -8.18 1.10 0.58
N GLY A 45 -8.09 1.11 -0.75
CA GLY A 45 -8.61 2.18 -1.57
C GLY A 45 -10.13 2.14 -1.71
N TYR A 46 -10.73 3.26 -2.08
CA TYR A 46 -12.15 3.39 -2.40
C TYR A 46 -12.33 3.71 -3.89
N PRO A 47 -13.32 3.11 -4.59
CA PRO A 47 -13.53 3.32 -6.02
C PRO A 47 -14.21 4.68 -6.30
N TYR A 48 -13.52 5.77 -6.00
CA TYR A 48 -13.98 7.13 -6.24
C TYR A 48 -13.07 7.84 -7.24
N PRO A 49 -13.61 8.55 -8.25
CA PRO A 49 -15.03 8.58 -8.64
C PRO A 49 -15.53 7.21 -9.13
N ASN A 50 -16.83 6.98 -9.05
CA ASN A 50 -17.47 5.73 -9.49
C ASN A 50 -17.08 5.35 -10.94
N GLY A 51 -17.08 4.05 -11.24
CA GLY A 51 -16.81 3.51 -12.58
C GLY A 51 -15.37 3.04 -12.80
N ILE A 52 -14.51 3.08 -11.78
CA ILE A 52 -13.18 2.48 -11.86
C ILE A 52 -13.33 0.95 -11.81
N ALA A 53 -12.82 0.26 -12.84
CA ALA A 53 -12.86 -1.21 -12.90
C ALA A 53 -12.13 -1.83 -11.70
N ASN A 54 -12.59 -3.03 -11.26
CA ASN A 54 -12.04 -3.70 -10.09
C ASN A 54 -10.56 -4.09 -10.23
N TYR A 55 -10.08 -4.26 -11.45
CA TYR A 55 -8.67 -4.57 -11.74
C TYR A 55 -7.78 -3.34 -11.92
N ASN A 56 -8.35 -2.12 -11.96
CA ASN A 56 -7.59 -0.91 -12.24
C ASN A 56 -6.68 -0.53 -11.05
N PRO A 57 -5.37 -0.28 -11.26
CA PRO A 57 -4.43 0.07 -10.19
C PRO A 57 -4.83 1.29 -9.36
N LEU A 58 -5.53 2.27 -9.95
CA LEU A 58 -6.01 3.45 -9.22
C LEU A 58 -6.94 3.12 -8.05
N ARG A 59 -7.61 1.97 -8.11
CA ARG A 59 -8.50 1.48 -7.05
C ARG A 59 -7.73 1.01 -5.82
N TYR A 60 -6.48 0.61 -6.00
CA TYR A 60 -5.59 0.08 -4.96
C TYR A 60 -4.55 1.08 -4.48
N ARG A 61 -4.51 2.25 -5.11
CA ARG A 61 -3.62 3.33 -4.70
C ARG A 61 -4.17 4.00 -3.46
N ILE A 62 -3.41 3.93 -2.37
CA ILE A 62 -3.73 4.52 -1.08
C ILE A 62 -2.69 5.57 -0.69
N PRO A 63 -3.07 6.62 0.04
CA PRO A 63 -2.11 7.52 0.66
C PRO A 63 -1.43 6.85 1.85
N MET A 64 -0.18 7.18 2.08
CA MET A 64 0.56 6.77 3.25
C MET A 64 1.35 7.95 3.80
N ALA A 65 1.32 8.17 5.11
CA ALA A 65 2.12 9.20 5.76
C ALA A 65 2.73 8.67 7.05
N ILE A 66 3.96 9.11 7.32
CA ILE A 66 4.67 8.84 8.57
C ILE A 66 4.96 10.20 9.20
N ILE A 67 4.43 10.42 10.38
CA ILE A 67 4.55 11.67 11.13
C ILE A 67 4.99 11.38 12.58
N GLY A 68 5.30 12.40 13.33
CA GLY A 68 5.68 12.28 14.75
C GLY A 68 6.92 13.08 15.07
N GLY A 69 7.16 13.31 16.36
CA GLY A 69 8.34 14.05 16.81
C GLY A 69 9.67 13.36 16.51
N ALA A 70 9.65 12.02 16.38
CA ALA A 70 10.84 11.26 15.97
C ALA A 70 11.19 11.39 14.48
N VAL A 71 10.30 11.95 13.66
CA VAL A 71 10.56 12.21 12.23
C VAL A 71 11.35 13.51 12.09
N GLN A 72 12.64 13.42 11.90
CA GLN A 72 13.56 14.58 11.94
C GLN A 72 13.41 15.54 10.77
N GLN A 73 13.06 15.04 9.58
CA GLN A 73 12.97 15.87 8.38
C GLN A 73 11.78 15.43 7.51
N PRO A 74 11.00 16.38 6.95
CA PRO A 74 9.99 16.06 5.99
C PRO A 74 10.62 15.52 4.70
N MET A 75 10.05 14.43 4.18
CA MET A 75 10.55 13.75 3.00
C MET A 75 9.36 13.24 2.18
N GLN A 76 9.46 13.33 0.87
CA GLN A 76 8.57 12.60 -0.04
C GLN A 76 9.28 11.34 -0.52
N VAL A 77 8.61 10.20 -0.39
CA VAL A 77 9.13 8.91 -0.82
C VAL A 77 8.44 8.52 -2.12
N PRO A 78 9.11 8.68 -3.28
CA PRO A 78 8.51 8.38 -4.58
C PRO A 78 8.53 6.88 -4.91
N THR A 79 9.07 6.06 -4.03
CA THR A 79 9.22 4.61 -4.22
C THR A 79 7.86 3.94 -4.38
N LEU A 80 7.70 3.12 -5.42
CA LEU A 80 6.55 2.25 -5.57
C LEU A 80 6.59 1.18 -4.48
N CYS A 81 5.56 1.15 -3.64
CA CYS A 81 5.52 0.30 -2.45
C CYS A 81 4.10 -0.20 -2.15
N SER A 82 4.01 -1.16 -1.28
CA SER A 82 2.79 -1.76 -0.75
C SER A 82 2.69 -1.58 0.77
N GLN A 83 1.52 -1.78 1.35
CA GLN A 83 1.33 -1.71 2.82
C GLN A 83 2.23 -2.69 3.58
N ILE A 84 2.49 -3.87 3.01
CA ILE A 84 3.35 -4.88 3.63
C ILE A 84 4.79 -4.40 3.83
N ASP A 85 5.23 -3.40 3.08
CA ASP A 85 6.56 -2.81 3.18
C ASP A 85 6.76 -1.92 4.42
N LEU A 86 5.66 -1.52 5.08
CA LEU A 86 5.72 -0.63 6.26
C LEU A 86 6.47 -1.26 7.42
N VAL A 87 6.10 -2.49 7.80
CA VAL A 87 6.69 -3.15 8.96
C VAL A 87 8.20 -3.34 8.79
N PRO A 88 8.70 -3.96 7.71
CA PRO A 88 10.15 -4.11 7.53
C PRO A 88 10.88 -2.78 7.40
N THR A 89 10.25 -1.73 6.83
CA THR A 89 10.84 -0.39 6.80
C THR A 89 11.06 0.16 8.22
N MET A 90 10.05 0.03 9.10
CA MET A 90 10.16 0.48 10.49
C MET A 90 11.17 -0.34 11.28
N LEU A 91 11.16 -1.66 11.14
CA LEU A 91 12.13 -2.54 11.79
C LEU A 91 13.56 -2.19 11.37
N HIS A 92 13.78 -1.99 10.07
CA HIS A 92 15.09 -1.57 9.56
C HIS A 92 15.54 -0.22 10.14
N ALA A 93 14.65 0.76 10.21
CA ALA A 93 14.92 2.07 10.82
C ALA A 93 15.28 1.97 12.31
N MET A 94 14.82 0.92 12.98
CA MET A 94 15.15 0.59 14.38
C MET A 94 16.41 -0.28 14.52
N GLY A 95 17.05 -0.68 13.42
CA GLY A 95 18.19 -1.59 13.42
C GLY A 95 17.84 -3.05 13.75
N LEU A 96 16.58 -3.44 13.51
CA LEU A 96 16.07 -4.78 13.78
C LEU A 96 16.06 -5.64 12.50
N ASP A 97 16.08 -6.96 12.66
CA ASP A 97 16.05 -7.92 11.56
C ASP A 97 14.70 -7.92 10.83
N THR A 98 14.76 -8.06 9.50
CA THR A 98 13.61 -8.07 8.61
C THR A 98 13.47 -9.35 7.80
N GLN A 99 14.26 -10.39 8.07
CA GLN A 99 14.27 -11.66 7.32
C GLN A 99 12.93 -12.39 7.37
N ALA A 100 12.09 -12.14 8.38
CA ALA A 100 10.75 -12.71 8.49
C ALA A 100 9.73 -12.11 7.50
N TYR A 101 10.13 -11.15 6.65
CA TYR A 101 9.24 -10.45 5.71
C TYR A 101 9.70 -10.64 4.25
N PRO A 102 9.68 -11.87 3.70
CA PRO A 102 10.28 -12.18 2.39
C PRO A 102 9.57 -11.52 1.20
N PHE A 103 8.29 -11.15 1.35
CA PHE A 103 7.48 -10.49 0.32
C PHE A 103 7.55 -8.96 0.35
N SER A 104 8.34 -8.41 1.25
CA SER A 104 8.38 -6.98 1.55
C SER A 104 9.78 -6.42 1.33
N LYS A 105 9.85 -5.10 1.27
CA LYS A 105 11.12 -4.36 1.12
C LYS A 105 11.17 -3.15 2.05
N ASN A 106 12.35 -2.59 2.22
CA ASN A 106 12.51 -1.29 2.86
C ASN A 106 12.25 -0.18 1.83
N ILE A 107 11.16 0.59 2.02
CA ILE A 107 10.75 1.67 1.10
C ILE A 107 11.74 2.83 1.04
N LEU A 108 12.63 2.97 2.03
CA LEU A 108 13.66 4.00 2.08
C LEU A 108 14.97 3.57 1.38
N ASP A 109 15.10 2.30 1.03
CA ASP A 109 16.25 1.78 0.29
C ASP A 109 15.96 1.82 -1.22
N THR A 110 16.49 2.85 -1.88
CA THR A 110 16.31 3.07 -3.32
C THR A 110 17.11 2.09 -4.20
N THR A 111 17.96 1.26 -3.61
CA THR A 111 18.75 0.23 -4.33
C THR A 111 17.95 -1.05 -4.53
N GLN A 112 16.89 -1.28 -3.76
CA GLN A 112 16.03 -2.44 -3.88
C GLN A 112 15.08 -2.33 -5.07
N THR A 113 14.69 -3.49 -5.61
CA THR A 113 13.70 -3.55 -6.70
C THR A 113 12.36 -2.96 -6.24
N GLN A 114 11.89 -1.96 -6.95
CA GLN A 114 10.61 -1.32 -6.67
C GLN A 114 9.48 -2.08 -7.35
N PHE A 115 8.52 -2.52 -6.58
CA PHE A 115 7.29 -3.14 -7.09
C PHE A 115 6.14 -2.93 -6.11
N ALA A 116 4.92 -3.11 -6.61
CA ALA A 116 3.71 -3.27 -5.81
C ALA A 116 2.89 -4.42 -6.37
N PHE A 117 2.26 -5.18 -5.48
CA PHE A 117 1.37 -6.28 -5.83
C PHE A 117 0.01 -6.05 -5.20
N TYR A 118 -1.06 -6.38 -5.91
CA TYR A 118 -2.40 -6.45 -5.34
C TYR A 118 -3.19 -7.60 -5.97
N ALA A 119 -4.10 -8.16 -5.19
CA ALA A 119 -5.08 -9.11 -5.67
C ALA A 119 -6.47 -8.47 -5.73
N PHE A 120 -7.30 -8.95 -6.64
CA PHE A 120 -8.69 -8.57 -6.80
C PHE A 120 -9.53 -9.82 -7.08
N ASN A 121 -10.87 -9.67 -7.09
CA ASN A 121 -11.72 -10.80 -7.44
C ASN A 121 -11.32 -11.36 -8.79
N ASP A 122 -10.99 -12.65 -8.83
CA ASP A 122 -10.61 -13.42 -10.01
C ASP A 122 -9.24 -13.08 -10.61
N GLY A 123 -8.38 -12.25 -9.94
CA GLY A 123 -7.09 -11.91 -10.53
C GLY A 123 -6.11 -11.19 -9.61
N PHE A 124 -4.97 -10.80 -10.18
CA PHE A 124 -3.90 -10.10 -9.49
C PHE A 124 -3.12 -9.18 -10.44
N ALA A 125 -2.33 -8.32 -9.88
CA ALA A 125 -1.45 -7.42 -10.64
C ALA A 125 -0.08 -7.26 -9.97
N LEU A 126 0.93 -7.09 -10.80
CA LEU A 126 2.29 -6.69 -10.41
C LEU A 126 2.67 -5.42 -11.15
N LEU A 127 3.08 -4.42 -10.41
CA LEU A 127 3.50 -3.12 -10.89
C LEU A 127 4.98 -2.92 -10.61
N THR A 128 5.67 -2.35 -11.59
CA THR A 128 7.02 -1.78 -11.43
C THR A 128 6.99 -0.32 -11.90
N PRO A 129 8.04 0.47 -11.70
CA PRO A 129 8.11 1.84 -12.23
C PRO A 129 8.04 1.91 -13.77
N GLN A 130 8.38 0.83 -14.47
CA GLN A 130 8.43 0.78 -15.94
C GLN A 130 7.24 0.10 -16.56
N ASP A 131 6.62 -0.87 -15.86
CA ASP A 131 5.64 -1.77 -16.45
C ASP A 131 4.56 -2.18 -15.45
N THR A 132 3.41 -2.60 -15.98
CA THR A 132 2.31 -3.16 -15.19
C THR A 132 1.76 -4.39 -15.88
N ILE A 133 1.63 -5.49 -15.13
CA ILE A 133 0.92 -6.70 -15.57
C ILE A 133 -0.34 -6.85 -14.73
N ILE A 134 -1.47 -7.08 -15.38
CA ILE A 134 -2.75 -7.39 -14.74
C ILE A 134 -3.28 -8.69 -15.36
N VAL A 135 -3.53 -9.67 -14.51
CA VAL A 135 -3.95 -11.03 -14.89
C VAL A 135 -5.36 -11.30 -14.38
N ASP A 136 -6.25 -11.75 -15.27
CA ASP A 136 -7.46 -12.46 -14.89
C ASP A 136 -7.10 -13.94 -14.74
N ALA A 137 -6.96 -14.40 -13.50
CA ALA A 137 -6.57 -15.77 -13.19
C ALA A 137 -7.68 -16.78 -13.50
N LYS A 138 -8.94 -16.36 -13.46
CA LYS A 138 -10.09 -17.20 -13.78
C LYS A 138 -10.23 -17.43 -15.29
N ALA A 139 -10.06 -16.37 -16.07
CA ALA A 139 -10.08 -16.46 -17.53
C ALA A 139 -8.72 -16.92 -18.09
N ASN A 140 -7.67 -16.98 -17.28
CA ASN A 140 -6.29 -17.27 -17.66
C ASN A 140 -5.80 -16.37 -18.80
N MET A 141 -5.99 -15.06 -18.65
CA MET A 141 -5.63 -14.06 -19.66
C MET A 141 -5.05 -12.79 -19.05
N LEU A 142 -4.22 -12.10 -19.83
CA LEU A 142 -3.76 -10.77 -19.52
C LEU A 142 -4.86 -9.73 -19.80
N LEU A 143 -5.18 -8.92 -18.79
CA LEU A 143 -6.03 -7.73 -18.93
C LEU A 143 -5.21 -6.50 -19.31
N HIS A 144 -3.92 -6.47 -18.92
CA HIS A 144 -3.02 -5.36 -19.23
C HIS A 144 -1.56 -5.83 -19.23
N GLY A 145 -0.74 -5.17 -20.06
CA GLY A 145 0.68 -5.42 -20.21
C GLY A 145 1.00 -6.49 -21.26
N ASN A 146 2.28 -6.55 -21.63
CA ASN A 146 2.81 -7.50 -22.62
C ASN A 146 4.25 -7.95 -22.30
N ASN A 147 4.76 -7.61 -21.12
CA ASN A 147 6.09 -8.01 -20.67
C ASN A 147 6.04 -9.42 -20.12
N GLU A 148 6.51 -10.40 -20.91
CA GLU A 148 6.47 -11.82 -20.56
C GLU A 148 7.26 -12.13 -19.29
N PHE A 149 8.41 -11.51 -19.09
CA PHE A 149 9.21 -11.71 -17.88
C PHE A 149 8.48 -11.22 -16.62
N LEU A 150 7.88 -10.02 -16.69
CA LEU A 150 7.11 -9.49 -15.57
C LEU A 150 5.83 -10.32 -15.31
N ASN A 151 5.22 -10.87 -16.37
CA ASN A 151 4.09 -11.78 -16.24
C ASN A 151 4.47 -13.06 -15.47
N GLN A 152 5.61 -13.67 -15.82
CA GLN A 152 6.13 -14.83 -15.08
C GLN A 152 6.41 -14.49 -13.61
N GLN A 153 7.01 -13.34 -13.34
CA GLN A 153 7.24 -12.87 -11.97
C GLN A 153 5.93 -12.67 -11.19
N ALA A 154 4.89 -12.10 -11.83
CA ALA A 154 3.59 -11.90 -11.19
C ALA A 154 2.94 -13.23 -10.80
N HIS A 155 2.99 -14.24 -11.67
CA HIS A 155 2.50 -15.59 -11.37
C HIS A 155 3.31 -16.28 -10.26
N ALA A 156 4.64 -16.19 -10.31
CA ALA A 156 5.52 -16.75 -9.28
C ALA A 156 5.27 -16.09 -7.91
N PHE A 157 5.09 -14.77 -7.87
CA PHE A 157 4.79 -14.05 -6.63
C PHE A 157 3.45 -14.50 -6.04
N MET A 158 2.41 -14.60 -6.88
CA MET A 158 1.09 -15.11 -6.46
C MET A 158 1.18 -16.54 -5.92
N GLN A 159 1.92 -17.41 -6.62
CA GLN A 159 2.13 -18.79 -6.17
C GLN A 159 2.80 -18.84 -4.79
N CYS A 160 3.89 -18.10 -4.58
CA CYS A 160 4.56 -18.04 -3.29
C CYS A 160 3.64 -17.57 -2.17
N ILE A 161 2.79 -16.56 -2.42
CA ILE A 161 1.80 -16.10 -1.43
C ILE A 161 0.82 -17.24 -1.09
N MET A 162 0.32 -17.95 -2.09
CA MET A 162 -0.64 -19.05 -1.87
C MET A 162 0.00 -20.21 -1.10
N GLU A 163 1.25 -20.57 -1.43
CA GLU A 163 2.01 -21.61 -0.71
C GLU A 163 2.25 -21.22 0.76
N GLU A 164 2.50 -19.94 1.04
CA GLU A 164 2.64 -19.44 2.42
C GLU A 164 1.33 -19.52 3.20
N ILE A 165 0.21 -19.16 2.57
CA ILE A 165 -1.12 -19.24 3.20
C ILE A 165 -1.51 -20.68 3.52
N ASP A 166 -1.16 -21.64 2.66
CA ASP A 166 -1.47 -23.07 2.86
C ASP A 166 -0.70 -23.71 4.03
N GLN A 167 0.31 -23.02 4.57
CA GLN A 167 1.08 -23.51 5.74
C GLN A 167 0.46 -23.11 7.08
N PHE A 168 -0.54 -22.22 7.09
CA PHE A 168 -1.30 -21.78 8.28
C PHE A 168 -2.65 -22.49 8.40
#